data_f752d4a40c314f640e72422228f6ed32
#
_entry.id   f752d4a40c314f640e72422228f6ed32
#
_cell.length_a   1.000
_cell.length_b   1.000
_cell.length_c   1.000
_cell.angle_alpha   90.00
_cell.angle_beta   90.00
_cell.angle_gamma   90.00
#
_symmetry.space_group_name_H-M   'P 1'
#
loop_
_entity.id
_entity.type
_entity.pdbx_description
1 polymer ?
#
loop_
_entity_poly.entity_id
_entity_poly.type
_entity_poly.pdbx_seq_one_letter_code
_entity_poly.pdbx_strand_id
1 'polypeptide(L)'
;MLKIQEMMQIALMTAIMGILGLIPPIFFTFTPVPITLQTAGLLLAGGLLKPKQAWMSLLLFLLIVAAGAPLLSGGRGGIGVFFGPSGGFLLAYPIAAFVISWWLNRLKKMTALRLFAVYALCSIGILYICGVPFQAMMMHIEVKQAALLSMIYVPGDLIKAGICSVFTVKIIQAMSYRKREIHKGGRAI
;
A
#
# COMPACT_ATOMS: atom_id res chain seq x y z
N MET A 1 11.39 12.46 -18.63
CA MET A 1 11.66 13.14 -17.36
C MET A 1 10.39 13.21 -16.54
N LEU A 2 10.45 13.00 -15.21
CA LEU A 2 9.30 13.19 -14.32
C LEU A 2 9.03 14.69 -14.16
N LYS A 3 7.75 15.09 -14.18
CA LYS A 3 7.37 16.47 -13.89
C LYS A 3 7.55 16.73 -12.39
N ILE A 4 7.83 17.97 -11.99
CA ILE A 4 7.99 18.35 -10.57
C ILE A 4 6.78 17.92 -9.74
N GLN A 5 5.57 18.08 -10.25
CA GLN A 5 4.33 17.62 -9.58
C GLN A 5 4.32 16.11 -9.33
N GLU A 6 4.84 15.30 -10.26
CA GLU A 6 4.91 13.85 -10.09
C GLU A 6 5.93 13.46 -9.00
N MET A 7 7.07 14.17 -8.96
CA MET A 7 8.07 13.98 -7.89
C MET A 7 7.51 14.34 -6.51
N MET A 8 6.76 15.44 -6.40
CA MET A 8 6.10 15.84 -5.16
C MET A 8 5.08 14.79 -4.69
N GLN A 9 4.29 14.22 -5.61
CA GLN A 9 3.31 13.17 -5.28
C GLN A 9 4.00 11.88 -4.79
N ILE A 10 5.10 11.49 -5.43
CA ILE A 10 5.91 10.34 -5.00
C ILE A 10 6.46 10.58 -3.59
N ALA A 11 7.10 11.72 -3.35
CA ALA A 11 7.67 12.07 -2.06
C ALA A 11 6.61 12.13 -0.95
N LEU A 12 5.46 12.77 -1.23
CA LEU A 12 4.35 12.86 -0.28
C LEU A 12 3.83 11.47 0.11
N MET A 13 3.63 10.58 -0.86
CA MET A 13 3.13 9.23 -0.58
C MET A 13 4.17 8.40 0.19
N THR A 14 5.44 8.54 -0.14
CA THR A 14 6.55 7.93 0.62
C THR A 14 6.56 8.39 2.07
N ALA A 15 6.34 9.69 2.31
CA ALA A 15 6.24 10.26 3.67
C ALA A 15 5.01 9.71 4.42
N ILE A 16 3.84 9.62 3.76
CA ILE A 16 2.63 9.01 4.33
C ILE A 16 2.91 7.55 4.75
N MET A 17 3.61 6.77 3.93
CA MET A 17 4.02 5.41 4.27
C MET A 17 4.88 5.38 5.55
N GLY A 18 5.82 6.32 5.68
CA GLY A 18 6.64 6.45 6.89
C GLY A 18 5.79 6.81 8.13
N ILE A 19 4.87 7.78 8.02
CA ILE A 19 3.97 8.17 9.11
C ILE A 19 3.11 6.99 9.56
N LEU A 20 2.56 6.20 8.63
CA LEU A 20 1.77 5.01 8.96
C LEU A 20 2.62 3.93 9.65
N GLY A 21 3.92 3.91 9.42
CA GLY A 21 4.88 3.04 10.11
C GLY A 21 5.13 3.44 11.57
N LEU A 22 4.91 4.69 11.95
CA LEU A 22 5.05 5.14 13.34
C LEU A 22 3.91 4.62 14.23
N ILE A 23 2.81 4.20 13.63
CA ILE A 23 1.68 3.63 14.38
C ILE A 23 2.07 2.24 14.88
N PRO A 24 1.91 1.97 16.20
CA PRO A 24 2.28 0.69 16.77
C PRO A 24 1.59 -0.47 16.05
N PRO A 25 2.33 -1.53 15.73
CA PRO A 25 1.77 -2.72 15.11
C PRO A 25 1.02 -3.58 16.13
N ILE A 26 0.05 -4.35 15.67
CA ILE A 26 -0.62 -5.36 16.47
C ILE A 26 0.11 -6.68 16.28
N PHE A 27 0.68 -7.20 17.37
CA PHE A 27 1.35 -8.50 17.40
C PHE A 27 0.41 -9.59 17.90
N PHE A 28 0.51 -10.75 17.30
CA PHE A 28 -0.12 -11.97 17.79
C PHE A 28 0.96 -12.98 18.18
N THR A 29 0.77 -13.70 19.28
CA THR A 29 1.75 -14.61 19.87
C THR A 29 2.18 -15.75 18.94
N PHE A 30 1.35 -16.12 17.98
CA PHE A 30 1.55 -17.26 17.10
C PHE A 30 2.02 -16.88 15.69
N THR A 31 2.24 -15.60 15.41
CA THR A 31 2.77 -15.16 14.11
C THR A 31 3.79 -14.04 14.29
N PRO A 32 4.98 -14.16 13.65
CA PRO A 32 6.03 -13.15 13.75
C PRO A 32 5.77 -11.92 12.86
N VAL A 33 4.78 -11.99 11.96
CA VAL A 33 4.44 -10.87 11.07
C VAL A 33 3.34 -10.04 11.73
N PRO A 34 3.59 -8.77 12.08
CA PRO A 34 2.60 -7.93 12.74
C PRO A 34 1.56 -7.40 11.75
N ILE A 35 0.34 -7.16 12.25
CA ILE A 35 -0.65 -6.38 11.51
C ILE A 35 -0.29 -4.91 11.62
N THR A 36 -0.11 -4.25 10.48
CA THR A 36 0.31 -2.84 10.39
C THR A 36 -0.68 -2.01 9.60
N LEU A 37 -0.65 -0.69 9.79
CA LEU A 37 -1.41 0.24 8.95
C LEU A 37 -0.70 0.58 7.63
N GLN A 38 0.53 0.14 7.43
CA GLN A 38 1.29 0.44 6.20
C GLN A 38 0.64 -0.14 4.94
N THR A 39 -0.09 -1.27 5.04
CA THR A 39 -0.89 -1.78 3.92
C THR A 39 -1.98 -0.79 3.48
N ALA A 40 -2.54 0.03 4.37
CA ALA A 40 -3.45 1.11 3.98
C ALA A 40 -2.75 2.17 3.12
N GLY A 41 -1.50 2.52 3.44
CA GLY A 41 -0.70 3.44 2.62
C GLY A 41 -0.44 2.90 1.22
N LEU A 42 -0.16 1.60 1.09
CA LEU A 42 -0.05 0.92 -0.19
C LEU A 42 -1.35 1.03 -1.02
N LEU A 43 -2.52 0.80 -0.40
CA LEU A 43 -3.83 0.93 -1.06
C LEU A 43 -4.09 2.37 -1.52
N LEU A 44 -3.75 3.36 -0.68
CA LEU A 44 -3.86 4.78 -1.04
C LEU A 44 -2.91 5.15 -2.18
N ALA A 45 -1.66 4.66 -2.17
CA ALA A 45 -0.73 4.86 -3.26
C ALA A 45 -1.28 4.32 -4.58
N GLY A 46 -1.77 3.08 -4.57
CA GLY A 46 -2.39 2.46 -5.74
C GLY A 46 -3.66 3.15 -6.21
N GLY A 47 -4.44 3.73 -5.29
CA GLY A 47 -5.72 4.38 -5.61
C GLY A 47 -5.62 5.83 -6.07
N LEU A 48 -4.61 6.56 -5.64
CA LEU A 48 -4.48 8.00 -5.87
C LEU A 48 -3.42 8.38 -6.89
N LEU A 49 -2.41 7.53 -7.09
CA LEU A 49 -1.29 7.81 -7.99
C LEU A 49 -1.43 7.05 -9.31
N LYS A 50 -0.75 7.53 -10.35
CA LYS A 50 -0.58 6.75 -11.59
C LYS A 50 0.31 5.53 -11.35
N PRO A 51 0.21 4.44 -12.15
CA PRO A 51 0.92 3.19 -11.89
C PRO A 51 2.42 3.35 -11.65
N LYS A 52 3.10 4.13 -12.51
CA LYS A 52 4.53 4.39 -12.38
C LYS A 52 4.86 5.14 -11.09
N GLN A 53 4.03 6.12 -10.70
CA GLN A 53 4.24 6.90 -9.47
C GLN A 53 3.98 6.06 -8.23
N ALA A 54 2.91 5.23 -8.23
CA ALA A 54 2.59 4.32 -7.14
C ALA A 54 3.73 3.33 -6.90
N TRP A 55 4.25 2.71 -7.95
CA TRP A 55 5.41 1.82 -7.88
C TRP A 55 6.65 2.53 -7.33
N MET A 56 6.96 3.73 -7.87
CA MET A 56 8.14 4.50 -7.47
C MET A 56 8.06 4.98 -6.01
N SER A 57 6.88 5.36 -5.52
CA SER A 57 6.73 5.81 -4.13
C SER A 57 6.96 4.69 -3.13
N LEU A 58 6.48 3.48 -3.42
CA LEU A 58 6.69 2.32 -2.56
C LEU A 58 8.13 1.79 -2.67
N LEU A 59 8.71 1.82 -3.87
CA LEU A 59 10.12 1.47 -4.04
C LEU A 59 11.03 2.44 -3.28
N LEU A 60 10.80 3.75 -3.40
CA LEU A 60 11.55 4.76 -2.67
C LEU A 60 11.43 4.56 -1.16
N PHE A 61 10.21 4.28 -0.66
CA PHE A 61 9.99 3.94 0.74
C PHE A 61 10.86 2.75 1.18
N LEU A 62 10.86 1.65 0.41
CA LEU A 62 11.67 0.47 0.72
C LEU A 62 13.17 0.74 0.66
N LEU A 63 13.63 1.59 -0.26
CA LEU A 63 15.05 1.99 -0.34
C LEU A 63 15.48 2.80 0.90
N ILE A 64 14.63 3.73 1.37
CA ILE A 64 14.89 4.50 2.58
C ILE A 64 14.92 3.56 3.82
N VAL A 65 14.00 2.60 3.89
CA VAL A 65 13.99 1.57 4.93
C VAL A 65 15.26 0.71 4.87
N ALA A 66 15.67 0.28 3.67
CA ALA A 66 16.91 -0.51 3.48
C ALA A 66 18.17 0.26 3.89
N ALA A 67 18.19 1.59 3.67
CA ALA A 67 19.25 2.47 4.12
C ALA A 67 19.35 2.63 5.64
N GLY A 68 18.41 2.05 6.41
CA GLY A 68 18.45 2.05 7.87
C GLY A 68 17.40 2.91 8.55
N ALA A 69 16.58 3.65 7.80
CA ALA A 69 15.54 4.49 8.40
C ALA A 69 14.49 3.63 9.14
N PRO A 70 14.17 3.91 10.42
CA PRO A 70 13.25 3.13 11.25
C PRO A 70 11.79 3.44 10.92
N LEU A 71 11.40 3.30 9.65
CA LEU A 71 10.09 3.69 9.14
C LEU A 71 9.09 2.52 9.07
N LEU A 72 9.50 1.30 9.39
CA LEU A 72 8.58 0.18 9.54
C LEU A 72 7.95 0.17 10.93
N SER A 73 6.75 -0.38 10.99
CA SER A 73 5.99 -0.49 12.25
C SER A 73 6.83 -1.18 13.33
N GLY A 74 6.84 -0.56 14.52
CA GLY A 74 7.71 -0.96 15.62
C GLY A 74 9.13 -0.39 15.53
N GLY A 75 9.37 0.66 14.75
CA GLY A 75 10.69 1.31 14.63
C GLY A 75 11.73 0.46 13.90
N ARG A 76 11.30 -0.53 13.11
CA ARG A 76 12.22 -1.41 12.38
C ARG A 76 12.69 -0.74 11.09
N GLY A 77 13.95 -1.03 10.73
CA GLY A 77 14.58 -0.56 9.50
C GLY A 77 15.87 -1.33 9.24
N GLY A 78 16.58 -0.96 8.18
CA GLY A 78 17.79 -1.62 7.73
C GLY A 78 17.52 -2.79 6.80
N ILE A 79 18.56 -3.21 6.08
CA ILE A 79 18.45 -4.27 5.06
C ILE A 79 18.01 -5.62 5.65
N GLY A 80 18.30 -5.87 6.94
CA GLY A 80 17.94 -7.11 7.62
C GLY A 80 16.45 -7.40 7.69
N VAL A 81 15.57 -6.36 7.61
CA VAL A 81 14.11 -6.55 7.67
C VAL A 81 13.57 -7.31 6.44
N PHE A 82 14.28 -7.26 5.33
CA PHE A 82 13.92 -7.97 4.10
C PHE A 82 14.25 -9.46 4.14
N PHE A 83 15.13 -9.87 5.04
CA PHE A 83 15.48 -11.28 5.28
C PHE A 83 14.73 -11.88 6.47
N GLY A 84 13.73 -11.18 6.98
CA GLY A 84 12.82 -11.70 8.00
C GLY A 84 11.50 -12.23 7.41
N PRO A 85 10.64 -12.84 8.25
CA PRO A 85 9.36 -13.44 7.80
C PRO A 85 8.41 -12.47 7.07
N SER A 86 8.54 -11.16 7.31
CA SER A 86 7.75 -10.12 6.63
C SER A 86 8.36 -9.64 5.31
N GLY A 87 9.57 -10.07 4.95
CA GLY A 87 10.32 -9.55 3.80
C GLY A 87 9.57 -9.71 2.47
N GLY A 88 8.99 -10.88 2.23
CA GLY A 88 8.23 -11.14 1.01
C GLY A 88 7.01 -10.22 0.84
N PHE A 89 6.32 -9.91 1.93
CA PHE A 89 5.21 -8.94 1.91
C PHE A 89 5.71 -7.53 1.57
N LEU A 90 6.85 -7.11 2.15
CA LEU A 90 7.44 -5.80 1.88
C LEU A 90 7.86 -5.66 0.42
N LEU A 91 8.56 -6.66 -0.13
CA LEU A 91 9.00 -6.67 -1.53
C LEU A 91 7.84 -6.65 -2.52
N ALA A 92 6.68 -7.19 -2.13
CA ALA A 92 5.47 -7.16 -2.96
C ALA A 92 4.78 -5.78 -2.98
N TYR A 93 5.09 -4.84 -2.06
CA TYR A 93 4.44 -3.54 -1.97
C TYR A 93 4.46 -2.73 -3.28
N PRO A 94 5.61 -2.50 -3.95
CA PRO A 94 5.64 -1.76 -5.20
C PRO A 94 4.80 -2.43 -6.31
N ILE A 95 4.86 -3.77 -6.37
CA ILE A 95 4.13 -4.55 -7.37
C ILE A 95 2.62 -4.42 -7.15
N ALA A 96 2.17 -4.59 -5.91
CA ALA A 96 0.75 -4.47 -5.56
C ALA A 96 0.22 -3.05 -5.84
N ALA A 97 0.96 -2.00 -5.45
CA ALA A 97 0.58 -0.62 -5.73
C ALA A 97 0.49 -0.32 -7.23
N PHE A 98 1.43 -0.84 -8.02
CA PHE A 98 1.40 -0.72 -9.47
C PHE A 98 0.15 -1.38 -10.06
N VAL A 99 -0.13 -2.63 -9.71
CA VAL A 99 -1.25 -3.41 -10.25
C VAL A 99 -2.58 -2.80 -9.85
N ILE A 100 -2.74 -2.36 -8.60
CA ILE A 100 -3.94 -1.66 -8.13
C ILE A 100 -4.18 -0.42 -8.98
N SER A 101 -3.17 0.44 -9.12
CA SER A 101 -3.30 1.68 -9.90
C SER A 101 -3.58 1.39 -11.37
N TRP A 102 -2.89 0.40 -11.96
CA TRP A 102 -3.09 0.01 -13.34
C TRP A 102 -4.52 -0.51 -13.60
N TRP A 103 -5.06 -1.31 -12.68
CA TRP A 103 -6.43 -1.82 -12.79
C TRP A 103 -7.46 -0.71 -12.64
N LEU A 104 -7.30 0.15 -11.61
CA LEU A 104 -8.21 1.26 -11.36
C LEU A 104 -8.26 2.26 -12.52
N ASN A 105 -7.13 2.53 -13.18
CA ASN A 105 -7.09 3.42 -14.35
C ASN A 105 -7.86 2.90 -15.57
N ARG A 106 -8.23 1.62 -15.59
CA ARG A 106 -9.08 1.02 -16.63
C ARG A 106 -10.58 1.08 -16.31
N LEU A 107 -10.93 1.43 -15.08
CA LEU A 107 -12.34 1.51 -14.68
C LEU A 107 -12.96 2.82 -15.16
N LYS A 108 -14.09 2.71 -15.87
CA LYS A 108 -14.85 3.88 -16.35
C LYS A 108 -15.50 4.71 -15.23
N LYS A 109 -15.81 4.08 -14.09
CA LYS A 109 -16.44 4.74 -12.91
C LYS A 109 -15.76 4.27 -11.65
N MET A 110 -15.28 5.23 -10.84
CA MET A 110 -14.68 5.01 -9.53
C MET A 110 -15.79 5.02 -8.45
N THR A 111 -16.26 3.85 -8.04
CA THR A 111 -17.19 3.69 -6.91
C THR A 111 -16.48 3.00 -5.76
N ALA A 112 -16.91 3.27 -4.52
CA ALA A 112 -16.28 2.66 -3.33
C ALA A 112 -16.29 1.13 -3.39
N LEU A 113 -17.38 0.52 -3.88
CA LEU A 113 -17.47 -0.93 -4.01
C LEU A 113 -16.46 -1.51 -5.01
N ARG A 114 -16.25 -0.84 -6.15
CA ARG A 114 -15.25 -1.29 -7.14
C ARG A 114 -13.83 -1.12 -6.63
N LEU A 115 -13.55 -0.01 -5.97
CA LEU A 115 -12.25 0.19 -5.32
C LEU A 115 -12.01 -0.87 -4.24
N PHE A 116 -13.01 -1.12 -3.39
CA PHE A 116 -12.94 -2.18 -2.38
C PHE A 116 -12.58 -3.53 -3.00
N ALA A 117 -13.29 -3.94 -4.06
CA ALA A 117 -13.04 -5.20 -4.74
C ALA A 117 -11.60 -5.27 -5.30
N VAL A 118 -11.12 -4.21 -5.97
CA VAL A 118 -9.75 -4.17 -6.51
C VAL A 118 -8.73 -4.18 -5.38
N TYR A 119 -8.94 -3.41 -4.32
CA TYR A 119 -8.07 -3.37 -3.16
C TYR A 119 -7.97 -4.74 -2.46
N ALA A 120 -9.11 -5.38 -2.19
CA ALA A 120 -9.15 -6.69 -1.56
C ALA A 120 -8.47 -7.75 -2.43
N LEU A 121 -8.82 -7.82 -3.71
CA LEU A 121 -8.25 -8.82 -4.64
C LEU A 121 -6.74 -8.62 -4.85
N CYS A 122 -6.29 -7.38 -5.06
CA CYS A 122 -4.88 -7.13 -5.33
C CYS A 122 -4.02 -7.20 -4.06
N SER A 123 -4.50 -6.67 -2.92
CA SER A 123 -3.72 -6.73 -1.69
C SER A 123 -3.62 -8.18 -1.17
N ILE A 124 -4.74 -8.88 -1.06
CA ILE A 124 -4.73 -10.27 -0.60
C ILE A 124 -4.03 -11.14 -1.65
N GLY A 125 -4.38 -11.03 -2.94
CA GLY A 125 -3.77 -11.84 -3.99
C GLY A 125 -2.26 -11.65 -4.05
N ILE A 126 -1.79 -10.43 -4.35
CA ILE A 126 -0.37 -10.18 -4.63
C ILE A 126 0.49 -10.32 -3.36
N LEU A 127 0.04 -9.70 -2.24
CA LEU A 127 0.84 -9.74 -1.01
C LEU A 127 0.97 -11.16 -0.45
N TYR A 128 -0.10 -11.96 -0.55
CA TYR A 128 -0.07 -13.32 0.00
C TYR A 128 0.63 -14.30 -0.95
N ILE A 129 0.49 -14.15 -2.26
CA ILE A 129 1.23 -14.98 -3.24
C ILE A 129 2.74 -14.78 -3.07
N CYS A 130 3.21 -13.56 -2.81
CA CYS A 130 4.63 -13.29 -2.59
C CYS A 130 5.06 -13.51 -1.13
N GLY A 131 4.23 -13.08 -0.18
CA GLY A 131 4.57 -13.05 1.23
C GLY A 131 4.53 -14.42 1.90
N VAL A 132 3.50 -15.22 1.63
CA VAL A 132 3.31 -16.52 2.31
C VAL A 132 4.42 -17.53 2.01
N PRO A 133 4.82 -17.76 0.74
CA PRO A 133 5.95 -18.66 0.47
C PRO A 133 7.26 -18.16 1.06
N PHE A 134 7.49 -16.85 1.03
CA PHE A 134 8.69 -16.25 1.63
C PHE A 134 8.69 -16.40 3.16
N GLN A 135 7.53 -16.18 3.80
CA GLN A 135 7.36 -16.41 5.23
C GLN A 135 7.62 -17.87 5.61
N ALA A 136 7.07 -18.82 4.83
CA ALA A 136 7.29 -20.25 5.04
C ALA A 136 8.77 -20.60 4.99
N MET A 137 9.49 -20.07 4.00
CA MET A 137 10.94 -20.29 3.85
C MET A 137 11.73 -19.72 5.04
N MET A 138 11.40 -18.52 5.49
CA MET A 138 12.12 -17.87 6.62
C MET A 138 11.81 -18.51 7.97
N MET A 139 10.64 -19.11 8.13
CA MET A 139 10.23 -19.80 9.35
C MET A 139 10.56 -21.29 9.36
N HIS A 140 11.07 -21.83 8.23
CA HIS A 140 11.30 -23.27 8.05
C HIS A 140 10.05 -24.14 8.32
N ILE A 141 8.88 -23.67 7.86
CA ILE A 141 7.59 -24.36 7.98
C ILE A 141 7.00 -24.63 6.60
N GLU A 142 6.02 -25.53 6.54
CA GLU A 142 5.29 -25.78 5.30
C GLU A 142 4.50 -24.54 4.83
N VAL A 143 4.41 -24.34 3.51
CA VAL A 143 3.64 -23.23 2.91
C VAL A 143 2.18 -23.26 3.36
N LYS A 144 1.59 -24.46 3.55
CA LYS A 144 0.23 -24.63 4.06
C LYS A 144 0.07 -24.06 5.49
N GLN A 145 1.04 -24.30 6.36
CA GLN A 145 1.06 -23.76 7.73
C GLN A 145 1.21 -22.23 7.71
N ALA A 146 2.13 -21.70 6.89
CA ALA A 146 2.29 -20.26 6.73
C ALA A 146 1.03 -19.60 6.17
N ALA A 147 0.32 -20.24 5.24
CA ALA A 147 -0.96 -19.76 4.70
C ALA A 147 -2.04 -19.69 5.80
N LEU A 148 -2.16 -20.72 6.62
CA LEU A 148 -3.12 -20.72 7.75
C LEU A 148 -2.81 -19.62 8.76
N LEU A 149 -1.53 -19.42 9.12
CA LEU A 149 -1.11 -18.32 9.99
C LEU A 149 -1.43 -16.95 9.38
N SER A 150 -1.30 -16.82 8.06
CA SER A 150 -1.56 -15.57 7.35
C SER A 150 -3.06 -15.25 7.24
N MET A 151 -3.96 -16.21 7.38
CA MET A 151 -5.41 -15.95 7.35
C MET A 151 -5.87 -14.97 8.43
N ILE A 152 -5.12 -14.84 9.52
CA ILE A 152 -5.45 -13.90 10.59
C ILE A 152 -5.34 -12.43 10.14
N TYR A 153 -4.54 -12.15 9.10
CA TYR A 153 -4.38 -10.79 8.57
C TYR A 153 -5.56 -10.38 7.67
N VAL A 154 -6.25 -11.36 7.05
CA VAL A 154 -7.31 -11.13 6.06
C VAL A 154 -8.43 -10.21 6.58
N PRO A 155 -9.01 -10.41 7.78
CA PRO A 155 -10.05 -9.50 8.28
C PRO A 155 -9.56 -8.06 8.41
N GLY A 156 -8.33 -7.87 8.92
CA GLY A 156 -7.71 -6.55 9.04
C GLY A 156 -7.47 -5.90 7.67
N ASP A 157 -7.04 -6.66 6.68
CA ASP A 157 -6.80 -6.17 5.32
C ASP A 157 -8.11 -5.80 4.61
N LEU A 158 -9.19 -6.57 4.82
CA LEU A 158 -10.52 -6.23 4.30
C LEU A 158 -11.07 -4.94 4.92
N ILE A 159 -10.93 -4.75 6.23
CA ILE A 159 -11.33 -3.50 6.91
C ILE A 159 -10.56 -2.32 6.33
N LYS A 160 -9.23 -2.43 6.19
CA LYS A 160 -8.39 -1.40 5.58
C LYS A 160 -8.79 -1.12 4.13
N ALA A 161 -9.06 -2.16 3.34
CA ALA A 161 -9.55 -2.01 1.96
C ALA A 161 -10.88 -1.24 1.92
N GLY A 162 -11.81 -1.52 2.83
CA GLY A 162 -13.08 -0.82 2.95
C GLY A 162 -12.89 0.66 3.28
N ILE A 163 -12.14 0.97 4.33
CA ILE A 163 -11.86 2.34 4.76
C ILE A 163 -11.14 3.11 3.64
N CYS A 164 -10.06 2.55 3.07
CA CYS A 164 -9.29 3.18 2.02
C CYS A 164 -10.12 3.40 0.75
N SER A 165 -11.05 2.51 0.41
CA SER A 165 -11.90 2.66 -0.78
C SER A 165 -12.81 3.90 -0.66
N VAL A 166 -13.44 4.10 0.51
CA VAL A 166 -14.28 5.28 0.78
C VAL A 166 -13.45 6.56 0.77
N PHE A 167 -12.29 6.55 1.44
CA PHE A 167 -11.36 7.69 1.48
C PHE A 167 -10.88 8.08 0.08
N THR A 168 -10.44 7.12 -0.72
CA THR A 168 -9.95 7.35 -2.08
C THR A 168 -11.04 7.98 -2.96
N VAL A 169 -12.28 7.47 -2.91
CA VAL A 169 -13.39 8.05 -3.67
C VAL A 169 -13.65 9.49 -3.28
N LYS A 170 -13.70 9.78 -1.97
CA LYS A 170 -13.92 11.16 -1.48
C LYS A 170 -12.80 12.11 -1.93
N ILE A 171 -11.54 11.68 -1.86
CA ILE A 171 -10.41 12.49 -2.32
C ILE A 171 -10.51 12.77 -3.83
N ILE A 172 -10.79 11.76 -4.65
CA ILE A 172 -10.94 11.90 -6.11
C ILE A 172 -12.09 12.87 -6.43
N GLN A 173 -13.23 12.76 -5.74
CA GLN A 173 -14.38 13.66 -5.93
C GLN A 173 -14.03 15.10 -5.54
N ALA A 174 -13.35 15.32 -4.41
CA ALA A 174 -12.93 16.65 -3.97
C ALA A 174 -11.94 17.29 -4.96
N MET A 175 -10.98 16.52 -5.48
CA MET A 175 -10.03 16.99 -6.50
C MET A 175 -10.74 17.35 -7.81
N SER A 176 -11.72 16.56 -8.23
CA SER A 176 -12.51 16.81 -9.44
C SER A 176 -13.38 18.04 -9.32
N TYR A 177 -13.99 18.26 -8.15
CA TYR A 177 -14.78 19.46 -7.84
C TYR A 177 -13.92 20.72 -7.93
N ARG A 178 -12.77 20.73 -7.25
CA ARG A 178 -11.85 21.86 -7.25
C ARG A 178 -11.35 22.22 -8.66
N LYS A 179 -11.10 21.23 -9.50
CA LYS A 179 -10.68 21.44 -10.89
C LYS A 179 -11.79 22.10 -11.75
N ARG A 180 -13.07 21.78 -11.49
CA ARG A 180 -14.22 22.40 -12.15
C ARG A 180 -14.40 23.86 -11.75
N GLU A 181 -14.23 24.19 -10.48
CA GLU A 181 -14.36 25.57 -9.97
C GLU A 181 -13.28 26.48 -10.54
N ILE A 182 -12.02 26.03 -10.58
CA ILE A 182 -10.91 26.79 -11.17
C ILE A 182 -11.20 27.08 -12.66
N HIS A 183 -11.77 26.11 -13.38
CA HIS A 183 -12.07 26.28 -14.81
C HIS A 183 -13.25 27.22 -15.07
N LYS A 184 -14.21 27.31 -14.16
CA LYS A 184 -15.32 28.27 -14.21
C LYS A 184 -14.88 29.70 -13.86
N GLY A 185 -14.05 29.86 -12.81
CA GLY A 185 -13.54 31.17 -12.39
C GLY A 185 -12.59 31.80 -13.42
N GLY A 186 -11.81 31.00 -14.17
CA GLY A 186 -10.93 31.50 -15.23
C GLY A 186 -11.65 31.91 -16.53
N ARG A 187 -12.98 31.71 -16.65
CA ARG A 187 -13.81 32.21 -17.77
C ARG A 187 -14.58 33.48 -17.42
N ALA A 188 -14.43 33.98 -16.19
CA ALA A 188 -15.14 35.18 -15.71
C ALA A 188 -14.24 36.43 -15.66
N ILE A 189 -13.03 36.38 -16.22
CA ILE A 189 -12.09 37.46 -16.45
C ILE A 189 -11.79 37.52 -17.96
#